data_a2f341855e4c896327600cf4428e8392
#
_entry.id   a2f341855e4c896327600cf4428e8392
#
_cell.length_a   1.000
_cell.length_b   1.000
_cell.length_c   1.000
_cell.angle_alpha   90.00
_cell.angle_beta   90.00
_cell.angle_gamma   90.00
#
_symmetry.space_group_name_H-M   'P 1'
#
loop_
_entity.id
_entity.type
_entity.pdbx_description
1 polymer ?
#
loop_
_entity_poly.entity_id
_entity_poly.type
_entity_poly.pdbx_seq_one_letter_code
_entity_poly.pdbx_strand_id
1 'polypeptide(L)'
;MIYELIETGRASALFAGWRDSVVWSALQGVMGKIYVDSLEKPESGVAMLGDFCFLSGKPESEVISGALANGASEEVILVPQNDDWAQMIVECYGEKAEKAIRYAIKKEPGIFDLKQLQKVAQSLPGEYEMRLIDQELFEICRDTQWSKDLTAGAVAGLKTVKNPINAAYAVKLKHLT
;
A
#
# COMPACT_ATOMS: atom_id res chain seq x y z
N MET A 1 17.99 -0.61 -16.92
CA MET A 1 16.81 -1.46 -17.30
C MET A 1 16.32 -2.14 -16.04
N ILE A 2 15.01 -2.18 -15.78
CA ILE A 2 14.46 -2.85 -14.60
C ILE A 2 13.61 -4.07 -14.98
N TYR A 3 13.46 -4.99 -14.04
CA TYR A 3 12.78 -6.27 -14.20
C TYR A 3 11.72 -6.47 -13.14
N GLU A 4 10.54 -6.96 -13.50
CA GLU A 4 9.56 -7.44 -12.55
C GLU A 4 10.04 -8.71 -11.89
N LEU A 5 10.10 -8.73 -10.56
CA LEU A 5 10.57 -9.87 -9.78
C LEU A 5 9.38 -10.75 -9.38
N ILE A 6 9.25 -11.90 -10.03
CA ILE A 6 8.16 -12.85 -9.74
C ILE A 6 8.37 -13.54 -8.40
N GLU A 7 9.60 -13.99 -8.12
CA GLU A 7 9.96 -14.56 -6.82
C GLU A 7 10.30 -13.45 -5.83
N THR A 8 9.27 -12.70 -5.41
CA THR A 8 9.39 -11.46 -4.63
C THR A 8 10.19 -11.61 -3.34
N GLY A 9 10.19 -12.80 -2.73
CA GLY A 9 10.99 -13.11 -1.54
C GLY A 9 12.50 -12.90 -1.70
N ARG A 10 13.01 -12.93 -2.93
CA ARG A 10 14.44 -12.67 -3.22
C ARG A 10 14.85 -11.22 -2.93
N ALA A 11 13.88 -10.28 -2.95
CA ALA A 11 14.12 -8.88 -2.59
C ALA A 11 13.99 -8.60 -1.08
N SER A 12 13.75 -9.60 -0.24
CA SER A 12 13.51 -9.39 1.20
C SER A 12 14.65 -8.66 1.90
N ALA A 13 15.89 -8.95 1.55
CA ALA A 13 17.06 -8.27 2.12
C ALA A 13 17.11 -6.79 1.71
N LEU A 14 16.76 -6.48 0.46
CA LEU A 14 16.73 -5.12 -0.07
C LEU A 14 15.71 -4.25 0.68
N PHE A 15 14.56 -4.81 1.02
CA PHE A 15 13.46 -4.10 1.71
C PHE A 15 13.43 -4.33 3.23
N ALA A 16 14.46 -4.91 3.84
CA ALA A 16 14.48 -5.29 5.25
C ALA A 16 14.26 -4.11 6.24
N GLY A 17 14.60 -2.88 5.84
CA GLY A 17 14.39 -1.66 6.64
C GLY A 17 12.95 -1.15 6.66
N TRP A 18 12.09 -1.62 5.78
CA TRP A 18 10.72 -1.15 5.64
C TRP A 18 9.76 -1.82 6.64
N ARG A 19 8.89 -1.00 7.24
CA ARG A 19 7.83 -1.47 8.16
C ARG A 19 6.43 -1.22 7.61
N ASP A 20 6.34 -0.86 6.34
CA ASP A 20 5.09 -0.57 5.67
C ASP A 20 4.37 -1.84 5.20
N SER A 21 3.07 -1.91 5.46
CA SER A 21 2.24 -3.06 5.05
C SER A 21 2.18 -3.22 3.52
N VAL A 22 2.30 -2.13 2.76
CA VAL A 22 2.37 -2.15 1.29
C VAL A 22 3.60 -2.93 0.83
N VAL A 23 4.77 -2.62 1.37
CA VAL A 23 6.03 -3.32 1.05
C VAL A 23 5.93 -4.80 1.42
N TRP A 24 5.40 -5.10 2.61
CA TRP A 24 5.23 -6.48 3.06
C TRP A 24 4.26 -7.27 2.18
N SER A 25 3.17 -6.64 1.74
CA SER A 25 2.20 -7.25 0.84
C SER A 25 2.83 -7.60 -0.52
N ALA A 26 3.64 -6.70 -1.08
CA ALA A 26 4.35 -6.92 -2.33
C ALA A 26 5.41 -8.03 -2.18
N LEU A 27 6.18 -8.05 -1.08
CA LEU A 27 7.17 -9.10 -0.79
C LEU A 27 6.54 -10.49 -0.61
N GLN A 28 5.33 -10.55 -0.08
CA GLN A 28 4.59 -11.80 0.08
C GLN A 28 3.87 -12.25 -1.20
N GLY A 29 3.91 -11.44 -2.26
CA GLY A 29 3.19 -11.70 -3.50
C GLY A 29 1.66 -11.67 -3.36
N VAL A 30 1.14 -11.02 -2.29
CA VAL A 30 -0.31 -10.93 -2.03
C VAL A 30 -0.93 -9.83 -2.85
N MET A 31 -0.31 -8.64 -2.83
CA MET A 31 -0.75 -7.47 -3.59
C MET A 31 0.48 -6.65 -3.99
N GLY A 32 0.39 -5.99 -5.15
CA GLY A 32 1.48 -5.16 -5.65
C GLY A 32 2.52 -5.95 -6.43
N LYS A 33 3.57 -5.23 -6.83
CA LYS A 33 4.68 -5.77 -7.64
C LYS A 33 6.01 -5.26 -7.10
N ILE A 34 7.07 -6.01 -7.37
CA ILE A 34 8.44 -5.60 -7.09
C ILE A 34 9.20 -5.53 -8.40
N TYR A 35 9.85 -4.40 -8.64
CA TYR A 35 10.78 -4.21 -9.75
C TYR A 35 12.18 -3.99 -9.20
N VAL A 36 13.17 -4.55 -9.88
CA VAL A 36 14.58 -4.53 -9.45
C VAL A 36 15.50 -4.26 -10.62
N ASP A 37 16.70 -3.79 -10.34
CA ASP A 37 17.78 -3.58 -11.28
C ASP A 37 18.39 -4.89 -11.81
N SER A 38 18.33 -5.97 -11.00
CA SER A 38 18.86 -7.29 -11.34
C SER A 38 18.00 -8.41 -10.75
N LEU A 39 17.71 -9.44 -11.54
CA LEU A 39 16.97 -10.63 -11.06
C LEU A 39 17.84 -11.55 -10.20
N GLU A 40 19.16 -11.53 -10.38
CA GLU A 40 20.07 -12.43 -9.66
C GLU A 40 20.49 -11.83 -8.31
N LYS A 41 20.93 -10.58 -8.32
CA LYS A 41 21.42 -9.87 -7.15
C LYS A 41 20.91 -8.43 -7.16
N PRO A 42 19.67 -8.20 -6.69
CA PRO A 42 19.12 -6.87 -6.68
C PRO A 42 19.82 -5.98 -5.65
N GLU A 43 20.32 -4.83 -6.10
CA GLU A 43 20.94 -3.79 -5.28
C GLU A 43 20.05 -2.54 -5.20
N SER A 44 19.11 -2.40 -6.15
CA SER A 44 18.15 -1.32 -6.23
C SER A 44 16.79 -1.86 -6.63
N GLY A 45 15.70 -1.28 -6.07
CA GLY A 45 14.37 -1.71 -6.44
C GLY A 45 13.26 -0.85 -5.88
N VAL A 46 12.05 -1.15 -6.35
CA VAL A 46 10.82 -0.48 -5.96
C VAL A 46 9.71 -1.51 -5.69
N ALA A 47 9.01 -1.34 -4.58
CA ALA A 47 7.77 -2.05 -4.30
C ALA A 47 6.60 -1.13 -4.63
N MET A 48 5.69 -1.58 -5.50
CA MET A 48 4.57 -0.80 -6.03
C MET A 48 3.25 -1.42 -5.64
N LEU A 49 2.31 -0.58 -5.17
CA LEU A 49 0.92 -0.95 -4.97
C LEU A 49 0.03 0.29 -5.18
N GLY A 50 -0.82 0.25 -6.19
CA GLY A 50 -1.58 1.42 -6.63
C GLY A 50 -0.65 2.58 -6.98
N ASP A 51 -0.88 3.73 -6.38
CA ASP A 51 -0.10 4.95 -6.62
C ASP A 51 1.21 5.00 -5.80
N PHE A 52 1.45 4.04 -4.91
CA PHE A 52 2.60 4.03 -4.01
C PHE A 52 3.78 3.27 -4.61
N CYS A 53 4.95 3.92 -4.59
CA CYS A 53 6.22 3.37 -5.05
C CYS A 53 7.27 3.52 -3.94
N PHE A 54 7.57 2.45 -3.24
CA PHE A 54 8.56 2.41 -2.15
C PHE A 54 9.93 2.07 -2.72
N LEU A 55 10.84 3.04 -2.70
CA LEU A 55 12.19 2.93 -3.26
C LEU A 55 13.16 2.39 -2.21
N SER A 56 14.01 1.43 -2.58
CA SER A 56 14.93 0.77 -1.66
C SER A 56 16.27 0.41 -2.30
N GLY A 57 17.31 0.33 -1.48
CA GLY A 57 18.66 0.00 -1.90
C GLY A 57 19.42 1.21 -2.45
N LYS A 58 20.28 0.98 -3.43
CA LYS A 58 21.09 2.02 -4.05
C LYS A 58 20.23 2.93 -4.93
N PRO A 59 20.28 4.27 -4.77
CA PRO A 59 19.54 5.17 -5.63
C PRO A 59 19.98 5.07 -7.10
N GLU A 60 18.99 4.81 -7.96
CA GLU A 60 19.18 4.74 -9.42
C GLU A 60 17.98 5.35 -10.15
N SER A 61 18.24 6.32 -11.01
CA SER A 61 17.18 7.02 -11.77
C SER A 61 16.42 6.08 -12.72
N GLU A 62 17.08 5.02 -13.23
CA GLU A 62 16.44 4.01 -14.07
C GLU A 62 15.39 3.19 -13.30
N VAL A 63 15.57 2.98 -12.02
CA VAL A 63 14.58 2.28 -11.18
C VAL A 63 13.32 3.11 -11.04
N ILE A 64 13.44 4.43 -10.80
CA ILE A 64 12.30 5.33 -10.71
C ILE A 64 11.57 5.40 -12.06
N SER A 65 12.29 5.75 -13.15
CA SER A 65 11.69 5.93 -14.47
C SER A 65 11.08 4.64 -15.02
N GLY A 66 11.75 3.50 -14.77
CA GLY A 66 11.25 2.21 -15.20
C GLY A 66 10.02 1.75 -14.43
N ALA A 67 9.94 2.04 -13.12
CA ALA A 67 8.75 1.76 -12.32
C ALA A 67 7.55 2.55 -12.84
N LEU A 68 7.72 3.84 -13.10
CA LEU A 68 6.65 4.71 -13.63
C LEU A 68 6.18 4.24 -15.01
N ALA A 69 7.08 3.77 -15.86
CA ALA A 69 6.73 3.24 -17.19
C ALA A 69 5.94 1.91 -17.13
N ASN A 70 6.08 1.14 -16.04
CA ASN A 70 5.49 -0.20 -15.93
C ASN A 70 4.14 -0.26 -15.15
N GLY A 71 3.51 0.85 -14.89
CA GLY A 71 2.15 0.79 -14.34
C GLY A 71 1.82 1.75 -13.21
N ALA A 72 2.57 2.84 -13.11
CA ALA A 72 2.16 3.93 -12.27
C ALA A 72 1.02 4.72 -12.91
N SER A 73 0.13 5.25 -12.09
CA SER A 73 -0.87 6.23 -12.49
C SER A 73 -0.20 7.54 -12.93
N GLU A 74 -0.98 8.48 -13.50
CA GLU A 74 -0.48 9.81 -13.86
C GLU A 74 0.09 10.57 -12.64
N GLU A 75 -0.43 10.28 -11.46
CA GLU A 75 0.07 10.78 -10.18
C GLU A 75 0.57 9.62 -9.32
N VAL A 76 1.83 9.68 -8.88
CA VAL A 76 2.46 8.65 -8.04
C VAL A 76 3.03 9.25 -6.77
N ILE A 77 3.05 8.45 -5.73
CA ILE A 77 3.66 8.77 -4.44
C ILE A 77 4.97 7.99 -4.33
N LEU A 78 6.08 8.68 -4.62
CA LEU A 78 7.41 8.13 -4.42
C LEU A 78 7.79 8.20 -2.95
N VAL A 79 8.05 7.06 -2.33
CA VAL A 79 8.43 6.96 -0.91
C VAL A 79 9.88 6.55 -0.82
N PRO A 80 10.81 7.50 -0.53
CA PRO A 80 12.23 7.21 -0.46
C PRO A 80 12.58 6.48 0.84
N GLN A 81 13.50 5.51 0.76
CA GLN A 81 14.03 4.82 1.94
C GLN A 81 14.90 5.74 2.81
N ASN A 82 15.62 6.67 2.17
CA ASN A 82 16.60 7.55 2.80
C ASN A 82 16.72 8.87 2.02
N ASP A 83 17.57 9.76 2.52
CA ASP A 83 17.80 11.08 1.92
C ASP A 83 18.46 11.01 0.53
N ASP A 84 19.27 9.99 0.26
CA ASP A 84 19.90 9.82 -1.06
C ASP A 84 18.84 9.53 -2.14
N TRP A 85 17.85 8.69 -1.83
CA TRP A 85 16.70 8.48 -2.68
C TRP A 85 15.85 9.75 -2.85
N ALA A 86 15.66 10.51 -1.76
CA ALA A 86 14.92 11.77 -1.82
C ALA A 86 15.62 12.78 -2.74
N GLN A 87 16.95 12.87 -2.66
CA GLN A 87 17.75 13.71 -3.54
C GLN A 87 17.65 13.26 -5.01
N MET A 88 17.76 11.96 -5.28
CA MET A 88 17.59 11.39 -6.62
C MET A 88 16.24 11.74 -7.24
N ILE A 89 15.15 11.69 -6.45
CA ILE A 89 13.81 12.10 -6.92
C ILE A 89 13.81 13.56 -7.35
N VAL A 90 14.40 14.45 -6.54
CA VAL A 90 14.49 15.88 -6.86
C VAL A 90 15.35 16.12 -8.11
N GLU A 91 16.45 15.40 -8.27
CA GLU A 91 17.32 15.48 -9.46
C GLU A 91 16.59 15.03 -10.74
N CYS A 92 15.75 13.97 -10.64
CA CYS A 92 15.00 13.46 -11.79
C CYS A 92 13.82 14.34 -12.20
N TYR A 93 13.12 14.94 -11.23
CA TYR A 93 11.82 15.59 -11.47
C TYR A 93 11.79 17.10 -11.19
N GLY A 94 12.75 17.62 -10.43
CA GLY A 94 12.82 19.05 -10.11
C GLY A 94 11.51 19.56 -9.51
N GLU A 95 10.98 20.65 -10.10
CA GLU A 95 9.73 21.28 -9.64
C GLU A 95 8.45 20.43 -9.83
N LYS A 96 8.54 19.34 -10.58
CA LYS A 96 7.42 18.38 -10.73
C LYS A 96 7.24 17.47 -9.52
N ALA A 97 8.25 17.39 -8.64
CA ALA A 97 8.20 16.60 -7.43
C ALA A 97 7.80 17.50 -6.25
N GLU A 98 6.59 17.33 -5.75
CA GLU A 98 6.12 18.02 -4.54
C GLU A 98 6.43 17.18 -3.30
N LYS A 99 7.15 17.76 -2.32
CA LYS A 99 7.48 17.09 -1.06
C LYS A 99 6.28 17.12 -0.12
N ALA A 100 5.69 15.96 0.15
CA ALA A 100 4.66 15.78 1.16
C ALA A 100 5.22 15.13 2.44
N ILE A 101 4.81 15.64 3.62
CA ILE A 101 5.14 15.03 4.90
C ILE A 101 3.96 14.17 5.36
N ARG A 102 4.21 12.89 5.61
CA ARG A 102 3.22 11.95 6.14
C ARG A 102 3.59 11.53 7.55
N TYR A 103 2.61 11.50 8.43
CA TYR A 103 2.80 11.09 9.81
C TYR A 103 2.41 9.62 9.97
N ALA A 104 3.31 8.82 10.53
CA ALA A 104 3.01 7.45 10.89
C ALA A 104 2.28 7.39 12.23
N ILE A 105 1.28 6.54 12.34
CA ILE A 105 0.63 6.23 13.62
C ILE A 105 1.61 5.38 14.44
N LYS A 106 1.78 5.74 15.72
CA LYS A 106 2.58 4.95 16.65
C LYS A 106 2.02 3.53 16.76
N LYS A 107 2.89 2.53 16.68
CA LYS A 107 2.55 1.12 16.80
C LYS A 107 3.03 0.56 18.17
N GLU A 108 2.58 1.18 19.25
CA GLU A 108 2.94 0.79 20.62
C GLU A 108 1.74 0.11 21.30
N PRO A 109 1.95 -0.95 22.10
CA PRO A 109 0.87 -1.53 22.90
C PRO A 109 0.25 -0.50 23.84
N GLY A 110 -1.07 -0.47 23.94
CA GLY A 110 -1.79 0.40 24.87
C GLY A 110 -1.86 1.88 24.49
N ILE A 111 -1.40 2.27 23.29
CA ILE A 111 -1.45 3.67 22.85
C ILE A 111 -2.88 4.19 22.64
N PHE A 112 -3.81 3.28 22.38
CA PHE A 112 -5.20 3.64 22.17
C PHE A 112 -6.01 3.51 23.46
N ASP A 113 -6.77 4.56 23.82
CA ASP A 113 -7.81 4.46 24.85
C ASP A 113 -9.00 3.65 24.29
N LEU A 114 -9.06 2.38 24.62
CA LEU A 114 -10.09 1.47 24.16
C LEU A 114 -11.50 1.91 24.61
N LYS A 115 -11.64 2.55 25.80
CA LYS A 115 -12.91 3.05 26.28
C LYS A 115 -13.39 4.24 25.43
N GLN A 116 -12.48 5.13 25.07
CA GLN A 116 -12.79 6.24 24.20
C GLN A 116 -13.14 5.76 22.78
N LEU A 117 -12.39 4.83 22.23
CA LEU A 117 -12.70 4.23 20.93
C LEU A 117 -14.07 3.55 20.94
N GLN A 118 -14.41 2.83 22.00
CA GLN A 118 -15.70 2.18 22.14
C GLN A 118 -16.85 3.19 22.22
N LYS A 119 -16.66 4.31 22.94
CA LYS A 119 -17.64 5.41 22.97
C LYS A 119 -17.86 6.01 21.58
N VAL A 120 -16.78 6.25 20.84
CA VAL A 120 -16.86 6.78 19.47
C VAL A 120 -17.61 5.80 18.56
N ALA A 121 -17.30 4.51 18.63
CA ALA A 121 -18.01 3.49 17.87
C ALA A 121 -19.51 3.41 18.20
N GLN A 122 -19.87 3.58 19.48
CA GLN A 122 -21.26 3.59 19.94
C GLN A 122 -22.00 4.90 19.63
N SER A 123 -21.29 5.99 19.33
CA SER A 123 -21.89 7.27 18.95
C SER A 123 -22.30 7.35 17.49
N LEU A 124 -22.13 6.27 16.73
CA LEU A 124 -22.59 6.23 15.35
C LEU A 124 -24.11 6.44 15.31
N PRO A 125 -24.61 7.35 14.45
CA PRO A 125 -26.04 7.51 14.26
C PRO A 125 -26.71 6.19 13.89
N GLY A 126 -27.98 6.04 14.29
CA GLY A 126 -28.67 4.74 14.20
C GLY A 126 -28.87 4.20 12.78
N GLU A 127 -28.71 5.04 11.75
CA GLU A 127 -28.73 4.65 10.35
C GLU A 127 -27.40 4.03 9.85
N TYR A 128 -26.33 4.08 10.66
CA TYR A 128 -25.03 3.50 10.35
C TYR A 128 -24.76 2.28 11.24
N GLU A 129 -24.04 1.32 10.69
CA GLU A 129 -23.45 0.23 11.46
C GLU A 129 -22.01 -0.06 11.00
N MET A 130 -21.14 -0.45 11.93
CA MET A 130 -19.81 -0.93 11.62
C MET A 130 -19.82 -2.45 11.46
N ARG A 131 -19.36 -2.93 10.31
CA ARG A 131 -19.24 -4.35 10.01
C ARG A 131 -17.83 -4.69 9.55
N LEU A 132 -17.37 -5.87 9.95
CA LEU A 132 -16.19 -6.45 9.34
C LEU A 132 -16.52 -6.78 7.87
N ILE A 133 -15.60 -6.46 6.95
CA ILE A 133 -15.77 -6.81 5.54
C ILE A 133 -15.51 -8.32 5.40
N ASP A 134 -16.60 -9.07 5.26
CA ASP A 134 -16.59 -10.46 4.83
C ASP A 134 -16.69 -10.56 3.30
N GLN A 135 -16.73 -11.78 2.77
CA GLN A 135 -16.81 -11.99 1.32
C GLN A 135 -18.08 -11.40 0.71
N GLU A 136 -19.22 -11.56 1.37
CA GLU A 136 -20.52 -11.04 0.88
C GLU A 136 -20.48 -9.50 0.80
N LEU A 137 -20.05 -8.85 1.87
CA LEU A 137 -19.93 -7.40 1.91
C LEU A 137 -18.89 -6.88 0.90
N PHE A 138 -17.79 -7.63 0.69
CA PHE A 138 -16.81 -7.28 -0.32
C PHE A 138 -17.40 -7.31 -1.74
N GLU A 139 -18.19 -8.34 -2.07
CA GLU A 139 -18.85 -8.44 -3.37
C GLU A 139 -19.85 -7.29 -3.58
N ILE A 140 -20.61 -6.93 -2.56
CA ILE A 140 -21.49 -5.76 -2.60
C ILE A 140 -20.70 -4.48 -2.83
N CYS A 141 -19.58 -4.28 -2.12
CA CYS A 141 -18.72 -3.10 -2.29
C CYS A 141 -18.10 -3.03 -3.69
N ARG A 142 -17.68 -4.15 -4.25
CA ARG A 142 -17.12 -4.25 -5.60
C ARG A 142 -18.14 -3.86 -6.68
N ASP A 143 -19.38 -4.28 -6.51
CA ASP A 143 -20.43 -4.08 -7.50
C ASP A 143 -21.16 -2.73 -7.33
N THR A 144 -20.87 -2.01 -6.24
CA THR A 144 -21.47 -0.71 -5.94
C THR A 144 -20.62 0.44 -6.50
N GLN A 145 -21.23 1.35 -7.28
CA GLN A 145 -20.56 2.39 -8.05
C GLN A 145 -19.59 3.27 -7.23
N TRP A 146 -19.97 3.67 -6.01
CA TRP A 146 -19.15 4.57 -5.17
C TRP A 146 -18.01 3.87 -4.44
N SER A 147 -18.05 2.54 -4.30
CA SER A 147 -17.06 1.76 -3.53
C SER A 147 -16.20 0.84 -4.39
N LYS A 148 -16.51 0.69 -5.69
CA LYS A 148 -15.78 -0.23 -6.58
C LYS A 148 -14.28 0.07 -6.65
N ASP A 149 -13.90 1.35 -6.61
CA ASP A 149 -12.50 1.78 -6.69
C ASP A 149 -11.72 1.40 -5.42
N LEU A 150 -12.39 1.35 -4.25
CA LEU A 150 -11.80 0.90 -2.99
C LEU A 150 -11.47 -0.60 -3.01
N THR A 151 -12.16 -1.37 -3.85
CA THR A 151 -12.01 -2.82 -3.96
C THR A 151 -11.14 -3.25 -5.15
N ALA A 152 -10.86 -2.35 -6.09
CA ALA A 152 -10.16 -2.68 -7.34
C ALA A 152 -8.77 -3.31 -7.12
N GLY A 153 -8.02 -2.85 -6.11
CA GLY A 153 -6.71 -3.39 -5.74
C GLY A 153 -6.76 -4.65 -4.85
N ALA A 154 -7.92 -4.97 -4.27
CA ALA A 154 -8.04 -6.04 -3.27
C ALA A 154 -8.45 -7.41 -3.83
N VAL A 155 -8.84 -7.48 -5.11
CA VAL A 155 -9.43 -8.68 -5.73
C VAL A 155 -8.51 -9.91 -5.70
N ALA A 156 -7.20 -9.72 -5.81
CA ALA A 156 -6.23 -10.81 -5.77
C ALA A 156 -5.97 -11.33 -4.35
N GLY A 157 -6.01 -10.45 -3.34
CA GLY A 157 -5.62 -10.77 -1.96
C GLY A 157 -6.68 -11.55 -1.18
N LEU A 158 -7.96 -11.28 -1.39
CA LEU A 158 -9.06 -11.91 -0.62
C LEU A 158 -9.20 -13.41 -0.87
N LYS A 159 -8.81 -13.90 -2.03
CA LYS A 159 -8.81 -15.36 -2.32
C LYS A 159 -7.73 -16.13 -1.56
N THR A 160 -6.71 -15.45 -1.04
CA THR A 160 -5.52 -16.09 -0.47
C THR A 160 -5.40 -15.91 1.05
N VAL A 161 -6.09 -14.91 1.64
CA VAL A 161 -5.96 -14.60 3.07
C VAL A 161 -6.91 -15.48 3.88
N LYS A 162 -6.41 -16.63 4.33
CA LYS A 162 -7.07 -17.47 5.35
C LYS A 162 -6.95 -16.89 6.78
N ASN A 163 -6.37 -15.70 6.95
CA ASN A 163 -6.10 -15.12 8.27
C ASN A 163 -6.63 -13.68 8.34
N PRO A 164 -7.50 -13.34 9.30
CA PRO A 164 -8.19 -12.05 9.39
C PRO A 164 -7.34 -10.88 9.91
N ILE A 165 -5.99 -10.95 9.79
CA ILE A 165 -5.09 -9.91 10.34
C ILE A 165 -5.19 -8.56 9.59
N ASN A 166 -5.75 -8.55 8.37
CA ASN A 166 -5.98 -7.33 7.59
C ASN A 166 -7.48 -7.03 7.44
N ALA A 167 -8.21 -7.08 8.54
CA ALA A 167 -9.61 -6.73 8.55
C ALA A 167 -9.79 -5.24 8.21
N ALA A 168 -10.40 -4.96 7.08
CA ALA A 168 -10.92 -3.64 6.76
C ALA A 168 -12.34 -3.51 7.33
N TYR A 169 -12.70 -2.29 7.75
CA TYR A 169 -14.03 -1.97 8.26
C TYR A 169 -14.75 -1.06 7.27
N ALA A 170 -15.99 -1.39 6.96
CA ALA A 170 -16.87 -0.52 6.20
C ALA A 170 -17.98 0.03 7.10
N VAL A 171 -18.40 1.25 6.84
CA VAL A 171 -19.59 1.86 7.45
C VAL A 171 -20.74 1.72 6.46
N LYS A 172 -21.78 0.98 6.82
CA LYS A 172 -22.97 0.78 5.99
C LYS A 172 -24.12 1.66 6.47
N LEU A 173 -24.74 2.35 5.53
CA LEU A 173 -26.03 3.01 5.78
C LEU A 173 -27.12 1.94 5.88
N LYS A 174 -27.90 1.95 6.97
CA LYS A 174 -28.98 0.98 7.21
C LYS A 174 -30.15 1.03 6.21
N HIS A 175 -30.20 2.06 5.38
CA HIS A 175 -31.32 2.34 4.46
C HIS A 175 -30.91 2.32 2.97
N LEU A 176 -30.00 1.43 2.58
CA LEU A 176 -29.82 1.10 1.17
C LEU A 176 -30.54 -0.25 0.91
N THR A 177 -31.87 -0.20 0.87
CA THR A 177 -32.70 -1.19 0.20
C THR A 177 -33.08 -0.68 -1.17
#